data_506af4bd6d4c349313255da4ccc2cf89
#
_entry.id   506af4bd6d4c349313255da4ccc2cf89
#
_cell.length_a   1.000
_cell.length_b   1.000
_cell.length_c   1.000
_cell.angle_alpha   90.00
_cell.angle_beta   90.00
_cell.angle_gamma   90.00
#
_symmetry.space_group_name_H-M   'P 1'
#
loop_
_entity.id
_entity.type
_entity.pdbx_description
1 polymer ?
#
loop_
_entity_poly.entity_id
_entity_poly.type
_entity_poly.pdbx_seq_one_letter_code
_entity_poly.pdbx_strand_id
1 'polypeptide(L)'
;MLLEAPSCELVSNEGGKFSLVGEMVLACDADSVYAMLTDYLASPRIFSTVDSVRVDEMDDGRLLVQQSCRWRFLVFGGAFPCQLAVSEEKQRRYMEVALHKKGFIREFEGSWTVTEEPRLGGVRVRHTLALRPALTPPYAHKIFLKQIREILQDVENEVAAWDGRGYVVADDATVAAVADRALSSP
;
A
#
# COMPACT_ATOMS: atom_id res chain seq x y z
N MET A 1 -1.20 -17.82 -4.02
CA MET A 1 -0.07 -18.36 -4.83
C MET A 1 0.18 -17.42 -6.00
N LEU A 2 1.43 -17.04 -6.25
CA LEU A 2 1.82 -16.17 -7.36
C LEU A 2 1.67 -16.88 -8.70
N LEU A 3 1.00 -16.24 -9.66
CA LEU A 3 0.85 -16.75 -11.04
C LEU A 3 1.76 -16.03 -12.03
N GLU A 4 2.02 -14.74 -11.79
CA GLU A 4 2.95 -13.93 -12.57
C GLU A 4 3.78 -13.07 -11.61
N ALA A 5 5.11 -13.13 -11.77
CA ALA A 5 6.05 -12.41 -10.89
C ALA A 5 5.83 -10.88 -10.91
N PRO A 6 6.06 -10.19 -9.79
CA PRO A 6 5.93 -8.74 -9.74
C PRO A 6 6.81 -8.05 -10.78
N SER A 7 6.21 -7.24 -11.63
CA SER A 7 6.89 -6.30 -12.52
C SER A 7 6.82 -4.90 -11.94
N CYS A 8 7.91 -4.14 -12.03
CA CYS A 8 7.97 -2.76 -11.56
C CYS A 8 8.69 -1.90 -12.59
N GLU A 9 8.07 -0.80 -12.99
CA GLU A 9 8.57 0.08 -14.03
C GLU A 9 8.56 1.55 -13.57
N LEU A 10 9.61 2.28 -13.93
CA LEU A 10 9.63 3.74 -13.88
C LEU A 10 9.06 4.27 -15.19
N VAL A 11 7.86 4.83 -15.13
CA VAL A 11 7.16 5.38 -16.31
C VAL A 11 7.70 6.74 -16.71
N SER A 12 7.96 7.61 -15.73
CA SER A 12 8.54 8.93 -15.97
C SER A 12 9.32 9.47 -14.78
N ASN A 13 10.24 10.41 -15.08
CA ASN A 13 10.93 11.21 -14.07
C ASN A 13 11.09 12.64 -14.63
N GLU A 14 10.13 13.50 -14.33
CA GLU A 14 10.07 14.86 -14.83
C GLU A 14 10.06 15.87 -13.68
N GLY A 15 11.04 16.79 -13.69
CA GLY A 15 11.12 17.83 -12.66
C GLY A 15 11.19 17.31 -11.22
N GLY A 16 11.73 16.11 -11.01
CA GLY A 16 11.80 15.47 -9.70
C GLY A 16 10.50 14.80 -9.25
N LYS A 17 9.47 14.73 -10.10
CA LYS A 17 8.28 13.87 -9.92
C LYS A 17 8.55 12.53 -10.60
N PHE A 18 8.43 11.46 -9.85
CA PHE A 18 8.64 10.08 -10.30
C PHE A 18 7.28 9.40 -10.43
N SER A 19 7.03 8.81 -11.61
CA SER A 19 5.84 8.00 -11.83
C SER A 19 6.25 6.55 -12.04
N LEU A 20 5.67 5.65 -11.25
CA LEU A 20 5.99 4.23 -11.23
C LEU A 20 4.72 3.40 -11.35
N VAL A 21 4.88 2.20 -11.88
CA VAL A 21 3.83 1.19 -11.94
C VAL A 21 4.39 -0.13 -11.44
N GLY A 22 3.60 -0.82 -10.66
CA GLY A 22 3.86 -2.20 -10.25
C GLY A 22 2.66 -3.09 -10.54
N GLU A 23 2.90 -4.30 -11.02
CA GLU A 23 1.85 -5.28 -11.33
C GLU A 23 2.28 -6.68 -10.93
N MET A 24 1.29 -7.52 -10.59
CA MET A 24 1.45 -8.96 -10.39
C MET A 24 0.13 -9.68 -10.62
N VAL A 25 0.17 -11.00 -10.78
CA VAL A 25 -1.03 -11.85 -10.87
C VAL A 25 -1.00 -12.89 -9.77
N LEU A 26 -2.09 -12.98 -9.01
CA LEU A 26 -2.26 -13.84 -7.84
C LEU A 26 -3.38 -14.85 -8.06
N ALA A 27 -3.20 -16.09 -7.57
CA ALA A 27 -4.25 -17.13 -7.55
C ALA A 27 -5.13 -16.96 -6.30
N CYS A 28 -6.05 -16.01 -6.36
CA CYS A 28 -7.03 -15.73 -5.30
C CYS A 28 -8.23 -15.02 -5.93
N ASP A 29 -9.24 -14.71 -5.13
CA ASP A 29 -10.38 -13.92 -5.59
C ASP A 29 -10.13 -12.41 -5.47
N ALA A 30 -10.76 -11.63 -6.34
CA ALA A 30 -10.55 -10.21 -6.44
C ALA A 30 -11.15 -9.42 -5.28
N ASP A 31 -12.24 -9.90 -4.70
CA ASP A 31 -12.92 -9.23 -3.58
C ASP A 31 -12.09 -9.34 -2.31
N SER A 32 -11.48 -10.51 -2.06
CA SER A 32 -10.55 -10.70 -0.93
C SER A 32 -9.33 -9.80 -1.04
N VAL A 33 -8.72 -9.67 -2.23
CA VAL A 33 -7.56 -8.77 -2.43
C VAL A 33 -7.98 -7.32 -2.21
N TYR A 34 -9.12 -6.91 -2.77
CA TYR A 34 -9.60 -5.55 -2.60
C TYR A 34 -9.93 -5.24 -1.13
N ALA A 35 -10.60 -6.17 -0.43
CA ALA A 35 -10.90 -6.02 0.99
C ALA A 35 -9.61 -5.88 1.84
N MET A 36 -8.57 -6.65 1.53
CA MET A 36 -7.26 -6.52 2.17
C MET A 36 -6.62 -5.15 1.92
N LEU A 37 -6.64 -4.67 0.68
CA LEU A 37 -6.05 -3.37 0.32
C LEU A 37 -6.78 -2.19 0.94
N THR A 38 -8.08 -2.32 1.25
CA THR A 38 -8.92 -1.31 1.87
C THR A 38 -9.08 -1.48 3.39
N ASP A 39 -8.46 -2.49 3.98
CA ASP A 39 -8.33 -2.63 5.43
C ASP A 39 -7.14 -1.79 5.92
N TYR A 40 -7.34 -0.47 6.00
CA TYR A 40 -6.27 0.47 6.37
C TYR A 40 -5.74 0.23 7.77
N LEU A 41 -6.58 -0.24 8.70
CA LEU A 41 -6.15 -0.52 10.08
C LEU A 41 -5.20 -1.71 10.15
N ALA A 42 -5.30 -2.64 9.23
CA ALA A 42 -4.37 -3.75 9.09
C ALA A 42 -3.06 -3.37 8.37
N SER A 43 -2.95 -2.17 7.78
CA SER A 43 -1.78 -1.75 7.01
C SER A 43 -0.44 -1.93 7.73
N PRO A 44 -0.28 -1.67 9.05
CA PRO A 44 1.00 -1.91 9.73
C PRO A 44 1.40 -3.39 9.82
N ARG A 45 0.43 -4.30 9.75
CA ARG A 45 0.65 -5.74 9.72
C ARG A 45 0.98 -6.23 8.31
N ILE A 46 0.31 -5.67 7.31
CA ILE A 46 0.42 -6.08 5.91
C ILE A 46 1.67 -5.47 5.26
N PHE A 47 1.88 -4.17 5.41
CA PHE A 47 2.93 -3.43 4.72
C PHE A 47 4.12 -3.11 5.63
N SER A 48 5.26 -3.67 5.30
CA SER A 48 6.53 -3.45 6.03
C SER A 48 6.98 -1.98 6.06
N THR A 49 6.45 -1.17 5.16
CA THR A 49 6.72 0.27 5.05
C THR A 49 5.81 1.14 5.93
N VAL A 50 4.79 0.57 6.56
CA VAL A 50 3.86 1.27 7.45
C VAL A 50 4.13 0.87 8.90
N ASP A 51 4.29 1.85 9.78
CA ASP A 51 4.58 1.65 11.19
C ASP A 51 3.35 1.74 12.08
N SER A 52 2.51 2.72 11.78
CA SER A 52 1.24 2.94 12.46
C SER A 52 0.25 3.62 11.53
N VAL A 53 -1.04 3.46 11.80
CA VAL A 53 -2.11 4.06 11.03
C VAL A 53 -3.26 4.51 11.93
N ARG A 54 -3.89 5.59 11.53
CA ARG A 54 -5.17 6.04 12.03
C ARG A 54 -6.04 6.44 10.85
N VAL A 55 -7.34 6.16 10.94
CA VAL A 55 -8.31 6.47 9.89
C VAL A 55 -9.39 7.35 10.49
N ASP A 56 -9.68 8.45 9.83
CA ASP A 56 -10.77 9.38 10.15
C ASP A 56 -11.62 9.58 8.88
N GLU A 57 -12.89 9.88 9.03
CA GLU A 57 -13.76 10.23 7.93
C GLU A 57 -13.68 11.75 7.65
N MET A 58 -13.63 12.13 6.39
CA MET A 58 -13.62 13.53 5.95
C MET A 58 -15.04 14.01 5.64
N ASP A 59 -15.29 15.32 5.72
CA ASP A 59 -16.59 15.93 5.46
C ASP A 59 -17.12 15.68 4.04
N ASP A 60 -16.23 15.40 3.09
CA ASP A 60 -16.56 15.10 1.70
C ASP A 60 -16.76 13.60 1.41
N GLY A 61 -16.80 12.77 2.44
CA GLY A 61 -17.02 11.33 2.35
C GLY A 61 -15.78 10.51 1.97
N ARG A 62 -14.60 11.14 1.82
CA ARG A 62 -13.33 10.44 1.68
C ARG A 62 -12.81 10.01 3.05
N LEU A 63 -11.84 9.10 3.05
CA LEU A 63 -11.13 8.72 4.25
C LEU A 63 -9.82 9.52 4.37
N LEU A 64 -9.51 10.00 5.57
CA LEU A 64 -8.22 10.55 5.93
C LEU A 64 -7.40 9.45 6.61
N VAL A 65 -6.46 8.88 5.88
CA VAL A 65 -5.53 7.87 6.39
C VAL A 65 -4.26 8.58 6.85
N GLN A 66 -4.05 8.61 8.15
CA GLN A 66 -2.87 9.19 8.79
C GLN A 66 -1.93 8.04 9.17
N GLN A 67 -0.77 7.97 8.54
CA GLN A 67 0.17 6.88 8.77
C GLN A 67 1.59 7.38 9.04
N SER A 68 2.35 6.60 9.79
CA SER A 68 3.79 6.74 9.92
C SER A 68 4.45 5.81 8.91
N CYS A 69 5.16 6.38 7.94
CA CYS A 69 5.83 5.63 6.89
C CYS A 69 7.30 5.44 7.23
N ARG A 70 7.79 4.20 7.15
CA ARG A 70 9.21 3.89 7.25
C ARG A 70 9.91 4.14 5.93
N TRP A 71 11.11 4.68 6.00
CA TRP A 71 12.00 4.74 4.86
C TRP A 71 13.38 4.22 5.24
N ARG A 72 14.06 3.63 4.28
CA ARG A 72 15.43 3.16 4.46
C ARG A 72 16.27 3.54 3.24
N PHE A 73 17.38 4.23 3.49
CA PHE A 73 18.34 4.58 2.46
C PHE A 73 19.76 4.28 2.97
N LEU A 74 20.41 3.28 2.38
CA LEU A 74 21.72 2.78 2.82
C LEU A 74 21.70 2.40 4.30
N VAL A 75 22.51 3.09 5.11
CA VAL A 75 22.60 2.91 6.58
C VAL A 75 21.67 3.83 7.35
N PHE A 76 20.99 4.74 6.67
CA PHE A 76 20.04 5.68 7.26
C PHE A 76 18.62 5.19 7.10
N GLY A 77 17.84 5.35 8.12
CA GLY A 77 16.41 5.06 8.12
C GLY A 77 15.69 5.93 9.12
N GLY A 78 14.39 6.02 8.96
CA GLY A 78 13.55 6.80 9.84
C GLY A 78 12.07 6.59 9.52
N ALA A 79 11.24 7.28 10.27
CA ALA A 79 9.81 7.35 10.00
C ALA A 79 9.41 8.81 9.76
N PHE A 80 8.41 9.00 8.92
CA PHE A 80 7.80 10.32 8.70
C PHE A 80 6.27 10.18 8.68
N PRO A 81 5.56 11.18 9.20
CA PRO A 81 4.10 11.19 9.13
C PRO A 81 3.65 11.50 7.70
N CYS A 82 2.65 10.76 7.22
CA CYS A 82 2.00 10.95 5.95
C CYS A 82 0.49 11.01 6.16
N GLN A 83 -0.19 12.00 5.60
CA GLN A 83 -1.63 12.14 5.63
C GLN A 83 -2.16 12.04 4.21
N LEU A 84 -3.02 11.06 3.98
CA LEU A 84 -3.52 10.69 2.68
C LEU A 84 -5.05 10.80 2.67
N ALA A 85 -5.59 11.44 1.65
CA ALA A 85 -7.01 11.38 1.34
C ALA A 85 -7.24 10.19 0.41
N VAL A 86 -8.18 9.32 0.75
CA VAL A 86 -8.47 8.09 0.02
C VAL A 86 -9.91 8.11 -0.47
N SER A 87 -10.09 7.75 -1.75
CA SER A 87 -11.38 7.53 -2.40
C SER A 87 -11.46 6.08 -2.86
N GLU A 88 -12.61 5.44 -2.65
CA GLU A 88 -12.87 4.05 -3.03
C GLU A 88 -14.00 3.93 -4.03
N GLU A 89 -13.81 3.13 -5.07
CA GLU A 89 -14.83 2.68 -6.01
C GLU A 89 -15.00 1.16 -5.90
N LYS A 90 -15.72 0.69 -4.88
CA LYS A 90 -15.86 -0.73 -4.53
C LYS A 90 -16.30 -1.61 -5.70
N GLN A 91 -17.26 -1.15 -6.50
CA GLN A 91 -17.77 -1.89 -7.65
C GLN A 91 -16.71 -2.14 -8.72
N ARG A 92 -15.72 -1.25 -8.83
CA ARG A 92 -14.60 -1.33 -9.78
C ARG A 92 -13.35 -1.92 -9.15
N ARG A 93 -13.39 -2.23 -7.85
CA ARG A 93 -12.22 -2.63 -7.05
C ARG A 93 -11.03 -1.69 -7.31
N TYR A 94 -11.33 -0.40 -7.26
CA TYR A 94 -10.39 0.68 -7.47
C TYR A 94 -10.35 1.57 -6.24
N MET A 95 -9.15 1.96 -5.85
CA MET A 95 -8.97 3.03 -4.87
C MET A 95 -7.90 4.00 -5.33
N GLU A 96 -8.11 5.26 -5.01
CA GLU A 96 -7.19 6.36 -5.28
C GLU A 96 -6.75 6.99 -3.98
N VAL A 97 -5.48 7.35 -3.94
CA VAL A 97 -4.83 7.93 -2.76
C VAL A 97 -4.11 9.20 -3.18
N ALA A 98 -4.37 10.30 -2.50
CA ALA A 98 -3.71 11.58 -2.74
C ALA A 98 -3.16 12.16 -1.45
N LEU A 99 -2.05 12.91 -1.55
CA LEU A 99 -1.48 13.59 -0.40
C LEU A 99 -2.44 14.67 0.12
N HIS A 100 -2.88 14.53 1.37
CA HIS A 100 -3.72 15.53 2.03
C HIS A 100 -2.88 16.68 2.59
N LYS A 101 -1.72 16.40 3.18
CA LYS A 101 -0.85 17.42 3.78
C LYS A 101 0.59 17.26 3.33
N LYS A 102 1.17 18.34 2.80
CA LYS A 102 2.58 18.37 2.38
C LYS A 102 3.51 18.28 3.60
N GLY A 103 4.57 17.51 3.44
CA GLY A 103 5.61 17.32 4.44
C GLY A 103 6.93 16.92 3.80
N PHE A 104 7.48 15.78 4.21
CA PHE A 104 8.65 15.16 3.59
C PHE A 104 8.39 14.80 2.12
N ILE A 105 7.15 14.47 1.78
CA ILE A 105 6.67 14.32 0.41
C ILE A 105 5.91 15.60 0.03
N ARG A 106 6.19 16.15 -1.14
CA ARG A 106 5.57 17.38 -1.67
C ARG A 106 4.34 17.09 -2.51
N GLU A 107 4.39 16.00 -3.27
CA GLU A 107 3.31 15.50 -4.09
C GLU A 107 3.27 13.98 -3.95
N PHE A 108 2.09 13.44 -3.83
CA PHE A 108 1.86 12.00 -3.82
C PHE A 108 0.47 11.72 -4.35
N GLU A 109 0.41 10.88 -5.34
CA GLU A 109 -0.79 10.32 -5.92
C GLU A 109 -0.54 8.84 -6.17
N GLY A 110 -1.49 8.01 -5.85
CA GLY A 110 -1.39 6.57 -6.08
C GLY A 110 -2.74 5.96 -6.34
N SER A 111 -2.76 4.79 -6.95
CA SER A 111 -3.98 4.01 -7.09
C SER A 111 -3.69 2.53 -7.01
N TRP A 112 -4.71 1.79 -6.59
CA TRP A 112 -4.77 0.34 -6.69
C TRP A 112 -5.94 -0.06 -7.55
N THR A 113 -5.72 -1.03 -8.41
CA THR A 113 -6.75 -1.65 -9.24
C THR A 113 -6.64 -3.15 -9.13
N VAL A 114 -7.75 -3.83 -8.86
CA VAL A 114 -7.84 -5.29 -8.81
C VAL A 114 -8.82 -5.75 -9.87
N THR A 115 -8.33 -6.53 -10.85
CA THR A 115 -9.12 -7.02 -11.97
C THR A 115 -8.98 -8.51 -12.12
N GLU A 116 -10.07 -9.17 -12.55
CA GLU A 116 -10.02 -10.59 -12.91
C GLU A 116 -9.02 -10.81 -14.07
N GLU A 117 -8.24 -11.89 -13.98
CA GLU A 117 -7.35 -12.37 -15.04
C GLU A 117 -7.75 -13.79 -15.43
N PRO A 118 -8.84 -13.96 -16.22
CA PRO A 118 -9.40 -15.28 -16.51
C PRO A 118 -8.46 -16.22 -17.25
N ARG A 119 -7.50 -15.66 -18.02
CA ARG A 119 -6.53 -16.46 -18.78
C ARG A 119 -5.57 -17.22 -17.88
N LEU A 120 -5.28 -16.66 -16.71
CA LEU A 120 -4.37 -17.25 -15.73
C LEU A 120 -5.15 -17.88 -14.55
N GLY A 121 -6.47 -17.70 -14.50
CA GLY A 121 -7.29 -18.21 -13.40
C GLY A 121 -7.03 -17.49 -12.07
N GLY A 122 -6.79 -16.19 -12.11
CA GLY A 122 -6.48 -15.40 -10.92
C GLY A 122 -6.87 -13.93 -11.07
N VAL A 123 -6.20 -13.07 -10.34
CA VAL A 123 -6.45 -11.63 -10.34
C VAL A 123 -5.18 -10.85 -10.61
N ARG A 124 -5.28 -9.81 -11.40
CA ARG A 124 -4.23 -8.83 -11.63
C ARG A 124 -4.37 -7.69 -10.63
N VAL A 125 -3.31 -7.48 -9.89
CA VAL A 125 -3.15 -6.36 -8.96
C VAL A 125 -2.20 -5.36 -9.60
N ARG A 126 -2.68 -4.12 -9.78
CA ARG A 126 -1.89 -3.01 -10.33
C ARG A 126 -1.83 -1.88 -9.31
N HIS A 127 -0.61 -1.43 -9.04
CA HIS A 127 -0.34 -0.25 -8.21
C HIS A 127 0.35 0.83 -9.04
N THR A 128 -0.24 2.02 -9.10
CA THR A 128 0.41 3.19 -9.68
C THR A 128 0.83 4.15 -8.59
N LEU A 129 1.94 4.82 -8.79
CA LEU A 129 2.49 5.75 -7.83
C LEU A 129 3.15 6.92 -8.55
N ALA A 130 2.73 8.15 -8.23
CA ALA A 130 3.41 9.36 -8.65
C ALA A 130 3.77 10.19 -7.42
N LEU A 131 5.06 10.48 -7.24
CA LEU A 131 5.52 11.19 -6.05
C LEU A 131 6.64 12.19 -6.36
N ARG A 132 6.66 13.28 -5.59
CA ARG A 132 7.76 14.24 -5.55
C ARG A 132 8.24 14.38 -4.11
N PRO A 133 9.44 13.94 -3.75
CA PRO A 133 10.00 14.16 -2.42
C PRO A 133 10.41 15.62 -2.23
N ALA A 134 10.53 16.09 -1.00
CA ALA A 134 11.05 17.40 -0.68
C ALA A 134 12.55 17.52 -1.00
N LEU A 135 13.26 16.42 -0.89
CA LEU A 135 14.66 16.26 -1.24
C LEU A 135 14.82 15.00 -2.10
N THR A 136 15.40 15.16 -3.28
CA THR A 136 15.66 14.03 -4.19
C THR A 136 17.05 13.47 -3.93
N PRO A 137 17.17 12.29 -3.30
CA PRO A 137 18.47 11.67 -3.08
C PRO A 137 19.09 11.19 -4.40
N PRO A 138 20.40 10.99 -4.46
CA PRO A 138 21.03 10.29 -5.57
C PRO A 138 20.37 8.92 -5.78
N TYR A 139 20.17 8.55 -7.06
CA TYR A 139 19.52 7.28 -7.42
C TYR A 139 18.09 7.10 -6.89
N ALA A 140 17.35 8.17 -6.64
CA ALA A 140 15.98 8.15 -6.13
C ALA A 140 15.08 7.16 -6.88
N HIS A 141 15.19 7.07 -8.22
CA HIS A 141 14.43 6.11 -9.03
C HIS A 141 14.63 4.65 -8.60
N LYS A 142 15.87 4.26 -8.22
CA LYS A 142 16.15 2.90 -7.74
C LYS A 142 15.54 2.64 -6.37
N ILE A 143 15.52 3.66 -5.52
CA ILE A 143 14.91 3.59 -4.18
C ILE A 143 13.41 3.38 -4.33
N PHE A 144 12.73 4.17 -5.18
CA PHE A 144 11.29 4.05 -5.38
C PHE A 144 10.89 2.77 -6.11
N LEU A 145 11.68 2.31 -7.08
CA LEU A 145 11.46 1.00 -7.71
C LEU A 145 11.62 -0.16 -6.72
N LYS A 146 12.58 -0.06 -5.80
CA LYS A 146 12.72 -1.04 -4.72
C LYS A 146 11.50 -1.00 -3.80
N GLN A 147 11.05 0.19 -3.42
CA GLN A 147 9.94 0.35 -2.50
C GLN A 147 8.61 -0.18 -3.06
N ILE A 148 8.29 0.09 -4.34
CA ILE A 148 7.08 -0.47 -4.95
C ILE A 148 7.16 -2.00 -5.06
N ARG A 149 8.34 -2.57 -5.28
CA ARG A 149 8.55 -4.02 -5.27
C ARG A 149 8.34 -4.62 -3.89
N GLU A 150 8.83 -3.97 -2.84
CA GLU A 150 8.61 -4.39 -1.44
C GLU A 150 7.12 -4.38 -1.11
N ILE A 151 6.37 -3.34 -1.52
CA ILE A 151 4.92 -3.25 -1.32
C ILE A 151 4.19 -4.42 -2.02
N LEU A 152 4.54 -4.74 -3.27
CA LEU A 152 3.95 -5.89 -3.97
C LEU A 152 4.32 -7.21 -3.31
N GLN A 153 5.54 -7.35 -2.81
CA GLN A 153 5.97 -8.54 -2.07
C GLN A 153 5.19 -8.70 -0.75
N ASP A 154 4.90 -7.61 -0.06
CA ASP A 154 4.08 -7.62 1.15
C ASP A 154 2.65 -8.12 0.84
N VAL A 155 2.06 -7.66 -0.28
CA VAL A 155 0.75 -8.15 -0.77
C VAL A 155 0.82 -9.65 -1.09
N GLU A 156 1.84 -10.11 -1.79
CA GLU A 156 2.04 -11.54 -2.09
C GLU A 156 2.14 -12.38 -0.82
N ASN A 157 2.93 -11.93 0.14
CA ASN A 157 3.13 -12.62 1.43
C ASN A 157 1.82 -12.74 2.21
N GLU A 158 1.04 -11.66 2.25
CA GLU A 158 -0.27 -11.66 2.93
C GLU A 158 -1.24 -12.62 2.25
N VAL A 159 -1.37 -12.59 0.92
CA VAL A 159 -2.23 -13.50 0.16
C VAL A 159 -1.79 -14.97 0.36
N ALA A 160 -0.51 -15.24 0.41
CA ALA A 160 0.01 -16.58 0.67
C ALA A 160 -0.38 -17.10 2.06
N ALA A 161 -0.49 -16.20 3.05
CA ALA A 161 -0.87 -16.56 4.41
C ALA A 161 -2.36 -16.93 4.56
N TRP A 162 -3.22 -16.61 3.59
CA TRP A 162 -4.66 -16.94 3.67
C TRP A 162 -4.95 -18.43 3.50
N ASP A 163 -4.04 -19.20 2.96
CA ASP A 163 -4.16 -20.64 2.77
C ASP A 163 -5.47 -21.06 2.02
N GLY A 164 -5.83 -20.26 1.00
CA GLY A 164 -7.02 -20.47 0.17
C GLY A 164 -8.35 -20.07 0.80
N ARG A 165 -8.36 -19.50 2.01
CA ARG A 165 -9.60 -19.12 2.74
C ARG A 165 -10.12 -17.72 2.43
N GLY A 166 -9.36 -16.93 1.66
CA GLY A 166 -9.67 -15.54 1.41
C GLY A 166 -9.30 -14.61 2.59
N TYR A 167 -9.44 -13.30 2.38
CA TYR A 167 -9.16 -12.31 3.40
C TYR A 167 -10.34 -12.16 4.37
N VAL A 168 -10.03 -12.16 5.65
CA VAL A 168 -11.00 -11.88 6.72
C VAL A 168 -10.60 -10.57 7.37
N VAL A 169 -11.44 -9.55 7.26
CA VAL A 169 -11.26 -8.27 7.95
C VAL A 169 -11.27 -8.54 9.45
N ALA A 170 -10.22 -8.12 10.14
CA ALA A 170 -10.18 -8.27 11.58
C ALA A 170 -11.20 -7.32 12.23
N ASP A 171 -12.11 -7.86 13.05
CA ASP A 171 -13.00 -7.03 13.85
C ASP A 171 -12.19 -6.12 14.79
N ASP A 172 -12.68 -4.89 15.03
CA ASP A 172 -12.05 -3.89 15.91
C ASP A 172 -11.63 -4.45 17.28
N ALA A 173 -12.36 -5.45 17.80
CA ALA A 173 -12.05 -6.15 19.04
C ALA A 173 -10.74 -6.97 18.96
N THR A 174 -10.41 -7.51 17.80
CA THR A 174 -9.19 -8.31 17.58
C THR A 174 -7.97 -7.42 17.44
N VAL A 175 -8.12 -6.25 16.82
CA VAL A 175 -7.04 -5.25 16.66
C VAL A 175 -6.68 -4.64 18.03
N ALA A 176 -7.67 -4.33 18.87
CA ALA A 176 -7.46 -3.82 20.21
C ALA A 176 -6.73 -4.84 21.11
N ALA A 177 -7.06 -6.13 21.02
CA ALA A 177 -6.44 -7.20 21.80
C ALA A 177 -4.97 -7.45 21.41
N VAL A 178 -4.61 -7.25 20.14
CA VAL A 178 -3.21 -7.37 19.68
C VAL A 178 -2.38 -6.17 20.13
N ALA A 179 -2.96 -4.95 20.08
CA ALA A 179 -2.30 -3.74 20.55
C ALA A 179 -2.02 -3.80 22.07
N ASP A 180 -2.95 -4.31 22.86
CA ASP A 180 -2.82 -4.43 24.32
C ASP A 180 -1.77 -5.50 24.72
N ARG A 181 -1.62 -6.57 23.94
CA ARG A 181 -0.56 -7.56 24.12
C ARG A 181 0.84 -7.03 23.80
N ALA A 182 0.96 -6.16 22.81
CA ALA A 182 2.25 -5.55 22.45
C ALA A 182 2.74 -4.56 23.51
N LEU A 183 1.82 -3.93 24.26
CA LEU A 183 2.13 -2.99 25.35
C LEU A 183 2.37 -3.69 26.71
N SER A 184 2.02 -4.97 26.84
CA SER A 184 2.11 -5.73 28.09
C SER A 184 3.27 -6.75 28.13
N SER A 185 4.16 -6.75 27.14
CA SER A 185 5.38 -7.57 27.16
C SER A 185 6.51 -6.78 27.84
N PRO A 186 7.13 -7.33 28.90
CA PRO A 186 8.15 -6.68 29.71
C PRO A 186 9.47 -6.46 28.96
#